data_594d949b767a1743956eb1677257f6ee
#
_entry.id   594d949b767a1743956eb1677257f6ee
#
_cell.length_a   1.000
_cell.length_b   1.000
_cell.length_c   1.000
_cell.angle_alpha   90.00
_cell.angle_beta   90.00
_cell.angle_gamma   90.00
#
_symmetry.space_group_name_H-M   'P 1'
#
loop_
_entity.id
_entity.type
_entity.pdbx_description
1 polymer ?
#
loop_
_entity_poly.entity_id
_entity_poly.type
_entity_poly.pdbx_seq_one_letter_code
_entity_poly.pdbx_strand_id
1 'polypeptide(L)'
;MASFCQGIALGALVQGIEIEGRAYAGGWWDWFTPFSILTGVAVTVGYALLGATWLNMKLEGRIQAHMRRLAWPLAVATLVFMGLVSLWTPFTDAVYFERWFAWPTALFSGLVPLLVALAAFGMLRGLQRKADIQPFLCAQALFVLGFIGIGISFYPHMVPPSLTIADAAAPDESLAFALVGTLVLLPLILSYTAYAYWVFRGKIDPEEGYH
;
A
#
# COMPACT_ATOMS: atom_id res chain seq x y z
N MET A 1 12.35 7.69 6.95
CA MET A 1 13.37 6.69 6.51
C MET A 1 12.73 5.32 6.26
N ALA A 2 12.12 4.63 7.23
CA ALA A 2 11.55 3.28 7.03
C ALA A 2 10.58 3.17 5.84
N SER A 3 9.60 4.06 5.72
CA SER A 3 8.63 4.06 4.60
C SER A 3 9.29 4.24 3.23
N PHE A 4 10.34 5.07 3.16
CA PHE A 4 11.11 5.27 1.94
C PHE A 4 11.87 4.00 1.54
N CYS A 5 12.54 3.35 2.50
CA CYS A 5 13.22 2.08 2.26
C CYS A 5 12.26 0.96 1.84
N GLN A 6 11.07 0.89 2.46
CA GLN A 6 10.02 -0.06 2.05
C GLN A 6 9.59 0.17 0.60
N GLY A 7 9.39 1.43 0.20
CA GLY A 7 9.03 1.76 -1.18
C GLY A 7 10.14 1.46 -2.17
N ILE A 8 11.42 1.72 -1.82
CA ILE A 8 12.56 1.34 -2.67
C ILE A 8 12.62 -0.19 -2.84
N ALA A 9 12.50 -0.95 -1.74
CA ALA A 9 12.50 -2.41 -1.81
C ALA A 9 11.36 -2.95 -2.70
N LEU A 10 10.16 -2.36 -2.58
CA LEU A 10 9.04 -2.70 -3.44
C LEU A 10 9.32 -2.37 -4.91
N GLY A 11 9.89 -1.20 -5.20
CA GLY A 11 10.24 -0.79 -6.56
C GLY A 11 11.31 -1.69 -7.18
N ALA A 12 12.33 -2.07 -6.42
CA ALA A 12 13.34 -3.02 -6.87
C ALA A 12 12.72 -4.40 -7.18
N LEU A 13 11.79 -4.86 -6.33
CA LEU A 13 11.09 -6.12 -6.53
C LEU A 13 10.20 -6.10 -7.79
N VAL A 14 9.52 -4.97 -8.07
CA VAL A 14 8.71 -4.80 -9.30
C VAL A 14 9.59 -4.82 -10.56
N GLN A 15 10.79 -4.25 -10.50
CA GLN A 15 11.73 -4.28 -11.63
C GLN A 15 12.35 -5.66 -11.89
N GLY A 16 12.19 -6.58 -10.95
CA GLY A 16 12.88 -7.86 -10.94
C GLY A 16 14.28 -7.74 -10.31
N ILE A 17 14.62 -8.72 -9.52
CA ILE A 17 15.94 -8.87 -8.91
C ILE A 17 16.60 -10.13 -9.45
N GLU A 18 17.91 -10.08 -9.65
CA GLU A 18 18.66 -11.25 -10.10
C GLU A 18 18.69 -12.32 -9.01
N ILE A 19 18.29 -13.54 -9.37
CA ILE A 19 18.21 -14.69 -8.47
C ILE A 19 18.94 -15.86 -9.11
N GLU A 20 19.87 -16.47 -8.35
CA GLU A 20 20.45 -17.77 -8.64
C GLU A 20 19.98 -18.78 -7.59
N GLY A 21 19.24 -19.79 -8.03
CA GLY A 21 18.58 -20.73 -7.13
C GLY A 21 17.51 -20.04 -6.28
N ARG A 22 17.77 -19.87 -4.99
CA ARG A 22 16.87 -19.19 -4.00
C ARG A 22 17.54 -17.99 -3.33
N ALA A 23 18.67 -17.51 -3.85
CA ALA A 23 19.43 -16.42 -3.28
C ALA A 23 19.54 -15.25 -4.25
N TYR A 24 19.66 -14.05 -3.72
CA TYR A 24 19.96 -12.86 -4.50
C TYR A 24 21.38 -12.95 -5.09
N ALA A 25 21.49 -12.75 -6.39
CA ALA A 25 22.73 -12.83 -7.15
C ALA A 25 23.19 -11.48 -7.74
N GLY A 26 22.43 -10.42 -7.53
CA GLY A 26 22.71 -9.09 -8.08
C GLY A 26 23.78 -8.30 -7.33
N GLY A 27 24.07 -7.11 -7.81
CA GLY A 27 25.06 -6.18 -7.27
C GLY A 27 24.55 -5.35 -6.10
N TRP A 28 25.47 -4.64 -5.43
CA TRP A 28 25.15 -3.81 -4.24
C TRP A 28 24.21 -2.63 -4.51
N TRP A 29 24.10 -2.17 -5.78
CA TRP A 29 23.37 -0.96 -6.16
C TRP A 29 22.20 -1.22 -7.10
N ASP A 30 21.87 -2.46 -7.44
CA ASP A 30 20.84 -2.82 -8.41
C ASP A 30 19.44 -2.40 -7.96
N TRP A 31 19.23 -2.29 -6.65
CA TRP A 31 18.03 -1.79 -6.03
C TRP A 31 17.86 -0.26 -6.13
N PHE A 32 18.93 0.49 -6.46
CA PHE A 32 18.93 1.95 -6.47
C PHE A 32 18.70 2.50 -7.88
N THR A 33 17.48 2.44 -8.35
CA THR A 33 17.06 2.86 -9.69
C THR A 33 16.14 4.07 -9.61
N PRO A 34 15.93 4.83 -10.70
CA PRO A 34 14.95 5.91 -10.73
C PRO A 34 13.52 5.45 -10.39
N PHE A 35 13.14 4.25 -10.81
CA PHE A 35 11.83 3.69 -10.51
C PHE A 35 11.70 3.34 -9.02
N SER A 36 12.71 2.70 -8.42
CA SER A 36 12.68 2.38 -6.99
C SER A 36 12.70 3.62 -6.11
N ILE A 37 13.40 4.68 -6.51
CA ILE A 37 13.35 5.98 -5.82
C ILE A 37 11.95 6.59 -5.93
N LEU A 38 11.34 6.57 -7.12
CA LEU A 38 9.96 7.04 -7.33
C LEU A 38 8.99 6.31 -6.41
N THR A 39 9.06 4.97 -6.33
CA THR A 39 8.22 4.18 -5.43
C THR A 39 8.50 4.46 -3.96
N GLY A 40 9.76 4.72 -3.59
CA GLY A 40 10.17 5.16 -2.25
C GLY A 40 9.49 6.47 -1.84
N VAL A 41 9.51 7.46 -2.71
CA VAL A 41 8.83 8.75 -2.51
C VAL A 41 7.31 8.56 -2.47
N ALA A 42 6.75 7.77 -3.39
CA ALA A 42 5.32 7.48 -3.48
C ALA A 42 4.77 6.88 -2.17
N VAL A 43 5.44 5.87 -1.62
CA VAL A 43 5.05 5.23 -0.35
C VAL A 43 5.18 6.20 0.82
N THR A 44 6.23 7.03 0.85
CA THR A 44 6.42 8.02 1.91
C THR A 44 5.31 9.07 1.92
N VAL A 45 4.95 9.60 0.74
CA VAL A 45 3.85 10.56 0.59
C VAL A 45 2.51 9.91 0.94
N GLY A 46 2.30 8.68 0.52
CA GLY A 46 1.10 7.91 0.88
C GLY A 46 0.95 7.71 2.39
N TYR A 47 2.00 7.37 3.11
CA TYR A 47 1.95 7.26 4.58
C TYR A 47 1.73 8.62 5.26
N ALA A 48 2.29 9.69 4.71
CA ALA A 48 1.98 11.05 5.19
C ALA A 48 0.49 11.39 5.01
N LEU A 49 -0.11 10.98 3.88
CA LEU A 49 -1.56 11.13 3.65
C LEU A 49 -2.38 10.33 4.66
N LEU A 50 -2.03 9.06 4.92
CA LEU A 50 -2.71 8.26 5.95
C LEU A 50 -2.63 8.92 7.32
N GLY A 51 -1.45 9.42 7.70
CA GLY A 51 -1.26 10.15 8.96
C GLY A 51 -2.11 11.42 9.03
N ALA A 52 -2.10 12.25 7.99
CA ALA A 52 -2.88 13.50 7.94
C ALA A 52 -4.39 13.24 7.99
N THR A 53 -4.87 12.22 7.27
CA THR A 53 -6.30 11.86 7.27
C THR A 53 -6.71 11.18 8.58
N TRP A 54 -5.84 10.40 9.22
CA TRP A 54 -6.06 9.85 10.56
C TRP A 54 -6.19 10.95 11.61
N LEU A 55 -5.27 11.91 11.61
CA LEU A 55 -5.32 13.05 12.54
C LEU A 55 -6.54 13.93 12.29
N ASN A 56 -6.96 14.10 11.01
CA ASN A 56 -8.23 14.78 10.69
C ASN A 56 -9.44 14.06 11.31
N MET A 57 -9.42 12.73 11.41
CA MET A 57 -10.50 11.95 12.01
C MET A 57 -10.49 12.00 13.54
N LYS A 58 -9.30 12.04 14.16
CA LYS A 58 -9.12 11.87 15.60
C LYS A 58 -9.08 13.17 16.39
N LEU A 59 -8.72 14.28 15.77
CA LEU A 59 -8.53 15.57 16.44
C LEU A 59 -9.69 16.53 16.16
N GLU A 60 -9.79 17.57 16.97
CA GLU A 60 -10.72 18.69 16.81
C GLU A 60 -9.98 20.03 16.69
N GLY A 61 -10.72 21.10 16.42
CA GLY A 61 -10.24 22.48 16.47
C GLY A 61 -9.19 22.83 15.42
N ARG A 62 -8.18 23.61 15.82
CA ARG A 62 -7.17 24.20 14.92
C ARG A 62 -6.25 23.15 14.29
N ILE A 63 -5.90 22.09 15.04
CA ILE A 63 -5.02 21.04 14.55
C ILE A 63 -5.73 20.21 13.47
N GLN A 64 -6.99 19.85 13.68
CA GLN A 64 -7.81 19.18 12.65
C GLN A 64 -7.85 19.99 11.34
N ALA A 65 -8.12 21.30 11.46
CA ALA A 65 -8.17 22.18 10.29
C ALA A 65 -6.83 22.23 9.54
N HIS A 66 -5.71 22.20 10.26
CA HIS A 66 -4.38 22.17 9.68
C HIS A 66 -4.12 20.83 8.96
N MET A 67 -4.43 19.71 9.59
CA MET A 67 -4.27 18.38 9.00
C MET A 67 -5.13 18.21 7.74
N ARG A 68 -6.34 18.74 7.73
CA ARG A 68 -7.22 18.73 6.55
C ARG A 68 -6.64 19.53 5.39
N ARG A 69 -6.02 20.68 5.67
CA ARG A 69 -5.33 21.49 4.63
C ARG A 69 -4.12 20.74 4.08
N LEU A 70 -3.36 20.05 4.93
CA LEU A 70 -2.20 19.26 4.54
C LEU A 70 -2.61 18.00 3.76
N ALA A 71 -3.73 17.38 4.11
CA ALA A 71 -4.24 16.19 3.41
C ALA A 71 -4.55 16.46 1.91
N TRP A 72 -4.89 17.68 1.52
CA TRP A 72 -5.19 18.04 0.13
C TRP A 72 -3.99 17.85 -0.82
N PRO A 73 -2.86 18.56 -0.63
CA PRO A 73 -1.70 18.36 -1.49
C PRO A 73 -1.13 16.94 -1.40
N LEU A 74 -1.18 16.32 -0.22
CA LEU A 74 -0.75 14.93 -0.05
C LEU A 74 -1.66 13.97 -0.83
N ALA A 75 -2.97 14.18 -0.87
CA ALA A 75 -3.89 13.40 -1.66
C ALA A 75 -3.59 13.49 -3.16
N VAL A 76 -3.41 14.72 -3.67
CA VAL A 76 -3.06 14.94 -5.08
C VAL A 76 -1.70 14.30 -5.40
N ALA A 77 -0.69 14.52 -4.56
CA ALA A 77 0.64 13.95 -4.76
C ALA A 77 0.60 12.40 -4.75
N THR A 78 -0.12 11.79 -3.80
CA THR A 78 -0.29 10.33 -3.75
C THR A 78 -0.92 9.79 -5.02
N LEU A 79 -1.99 10.41 -5.52
CA LEU A 79 -2.66 10.00 -6.76
C LEU A 79 -1.75 10.17 -7.98
N VAL A 80 -0.98 11.25 -8.05
CA VAL A 80 0.00 11.48 -9.13
C VAL A 80 1.10 10.41 -9.09
N PHE A 81 1.70 10.16 -7.93
CA PHE A 81 2.73 9.12 -7.80
C PHE A 81 2.19 7.73 -8.08
N MET A 82 0.98 7.41 -7.61
CA MET A 82 0.31 6.15 -7.89
C MET A 82 0.08 5.96 -9.40
N GLY A 83 -0.35 7.02 -10.09
CA GLY A 83 -0.49 7.05 -11.54
C GLY A 83 0.85 6.88 -12.26
N LEU A 84 1.90 7.59 -11.85
CA LEU A 84 3.22 7.48 -12.45
C LEU A 84 3.82 6.07 -12.30
N VAL A 85 3.74 5.48 -11.10
CA VAL A 85 4.19 4.11 -10.87
C VAL A 85 3.40 3.12 -11.73
N SER A 86 2.06 3.24 -11.75
CA SER A 86 1.20 2.37 -12.55
C SER A 86 1.45 2.49 -14.06
N LEU A 87 1.70 3.71 -14.55
CA LEU A 87 2.03 3.92 -15.96
C LEU A 87 3.43 3.39 -16.34
N TRP A 88 4.37 3.45 -15.40
CA TRP A 88 5.74 2.98 -15.66
C TRP A 88 5.87 1.46 -15.59
N THR A 89 5.13 0.80 -14.70
CA THR A 89 5.24 -0.65 -14.44
C THR A 89 5.16 -1.52 -15.71
N PRO A 90 4.22 -1.32 -16.68
CA PRO A 90 4.15 -2.14 -17.90
C PRO A 90 5.39 -2.02 -18.80
N PHE A 91 6.16 -0.94 -18.68
CA PHE A 91 7.39 -0.73 -19.44
C PHE A 91 8.64 -1.30 -18.75
N THR A 92 8.49 -1.81 -17.55
CA THR A 92 9.59 -2.42 -16.81
C THR A 92 9.85 -3.85 -17.30
N ASP A 93 8.79 -4.62 -17.52
CA ASP A 93 8.87 -5.99 -18.09
C ASP A 93 7.60 -6.30 -18.89
N ALA A 94 7.77 -7.01 -20.02
CA ALA A 94 6.68 -7.42 -20.90
C ALA A 94 5.62 -8.31 -20.21
N VAL A 95 6.03 -9.06 -19.18
CA VAL A 95 5.14 -9.91 -18.36
C VAL A 95 4.01 -9.10 -17.74
N TYR A 96 4.27 -7.86 -17.29
CA TYR A 96 3.24 -6.99 -16.72
C TYR A 96 2.24 -6.53 -17.78
N PHE A 97 2.75 -6.15 -18.97
CA PHE A 97 1.90 -5.71 -20.07
C PHE A 97 0.95 -6.84 -20.50
N GLU A 98 1.50 -8.03 -20.77
CA GLU A 98 0.69 -9.19 -21.15
C GLU A 98 -0.35 -9.52 -20.08
N ARG A 99 0.04 -9.54 -18.82
CA ARG A 99 -0.85 -9.87 -17.70
C ARG A 99 -1.98 -8.87 -17.52
N TRP A 100 -1.73 -7.58 -17.70
CA TRP A 100 -2.75 -6.56 -17.50
C TRP A 100 -3.75 -6.52 -18.64
N PHE A 101 -3.35 -6.88 -19.86
CA PHE A 101 -4.19 -6.76 -21.06
C PHE A 101 -4.63 -8.10 -21.65
N ALA A 102 -4.09 -9.24 -21.18
CA ALA A 102 -4.53 -10.56 -21.62
C ALA A 102 -5.89 -10.94 -21.02
N TRP A 103 -6.73 -11.56 -21.82
CA TRP A 103 -8.00 -12.12 -21.35
C TRP A 103 -7.76 -13.47 -20.65
N PRO A 104 -8.41 -13.79 -19.49
CA PRO A 104 -9.43 -13.05 -18.75
C PRO A 104 -8.89 -12.10 -17.67
N THR A 105 -7.57 -12.02 -17.45
CA THR A 105 -6.95 -11.20 -16.39
C THR A 105 -7.22 -9.71 -16.55
N ALA A 106 -7.41 -9.23 -17.79
CA ALA A 106 -7.76 -7.85 -18.10
C ALA A 106 -9.02 -7.34 -17.37
N LEU A 107 -9.99 -8.21 -17.04
CA LEU A 107 -11.16 -7.84 -16.24
C LEU A 107 -10.77 -7.43 -14.81
N PHE A 108 -9.93 -8.24 -14.17
CA PHE A 108 -9.49 -7.98 -12.79
C PHE A 108 -8.53 -6.79 -12.74
N SER A 109 -7.61 -6.72 -13.71
CA SER A 109 -6.68 -5.60 -13.84
C SER A 109 -7.40 -4.28 -14.13
N GLY A 110 -8.46 -4.28 -14.94
CA GLY A 110 -9.27 -3.09 -15.24
C GLY A 110 -10.17 -2.65 -14.07
N LEU A 111 -10.59 -3.59 -13.20
CA LEU A 111 -11.42 -3.28 -12.04
C LEU A 111 -10.66 -2.46 -10.99
N VAL A 112 -9.37 -2.74 -10.80
CA VAL A 112 -8.55 -2.04 -9.80
C VAL A 112 -8.45 -0.54 -10.08
N PRO A 113 -8.07 -0.05 -11.28
CA PRO A 113 -8.06 1.39 -11.58
C PRO A 113 -9.43 2.05 -11.42
N LEU A 114 -10.52 1.36 -11.75
CA LEU A 114 -11.88 1.88 -11.56
C LEU A 114 -12.18 2.11 -10.07
N LEU A 115 -11.88 1.13 -9.23
CA LEU A 115 -12.06 1.23 -7.78
C LEU A 115 -11.14 2.29 -7.17
N VAL A 116 -9.90 2.42 -7.66
CA VAL A 116 -8.97 3.49 -7.28
C VAL A 116 -9.56 4.86 -7.63
N ALA A 117 -10.13 5.02 -8.83
CA ALA A 117 -10.78 6.28 -9.22
C ALA A 117 -11.98 6.63 -8.33
N LEU A 118 -12.80 5.63 -7.96
CA LEU A 118 -13.91 5.81 -7.04
C LEU A 118 -13.45 6.20 -5.62
N ALA A 119 -12.42 5.53 -5.11
CA ALA A 119 -11.83 5.85 -3.81
C ALA A 119 -11.20 7.25 -3.81
N ALA A 120 -10.48 7.60 -4.88
CA ALA A 120 -9.90 8.93 -5.07
C ALA A 120 -10.99 10.02 -5.11
N PHE A 121 -12.06 9.80 -5.89
CA PHE A 121 -13.20 10.72 -5.93
C PHE A 121 -13.85 10.87 -4.55
N GLY A 122 -14.07 9.75 -3.85
CA GLY A 122 -14.62 9.76 -2.49
C GLY A 122 -13.73 10.54 -1.51
N MET A 123 -12.41 10.35 -1.58
CA MET A 123 -11.44 11.05 -0.75
C MET A 123 -11.47 12.57 -1.00
N LEU A 124 -11.36 13.00 -2.25
CA LEU A 124 -11.36 14.41 -2.60
C LEU A 124 -12.70 15.09 -2.23
N ARG A 125 -13.84 14.41 -2.49
CA ARG A 125 -15.16 14.90 -2.09
C ARG A 125 -15.29 14.99 -0.56
N GLY A 126 -14.75 14.02 0.18
CA GLY A 126 -14.72 14.04 1.63
C GLY A 126 -13.93 15.21 2.19
N LEU A 127 -12.74 15.49 1.63
CA LEU A 127 -11.94 16.65 2.00
C LEU A 127 -12.64 17.97 1.69
N GLN A 128 -13.30 18.11 0.53
CA GLN A 128 -14.08 19.30 0.17
C GLN A 128 -15.26 19.54 1.12
N ARG A 129 -15.97 18.48 1.50
CA ARG A 129 -17.12 18.54 2.41
C ARG A 129 -16.72 18.66 3.89
N LYS A 130 -15.42 18.69 4.15
CA LYS A 130 -14.85 18.72 5.51
C LYS A 130 -15.29 17.51 6.36
N ALA A 131 -15.48 16.35 5.71
CA ALA A 131 -15.81 15.11 6.40
C ALA A 131 -14.63 14.64 7.25
N ASP A 132 -14.91 14.09 8.44
CA ASP A 132 -13.88 13.66 9.37
C ASP A 132 -13.35 12.26 9.03
N ILE A 133 -14.21 11.31 8.81
CA ILE A 133 -13.90 9.87 8.66
C ILE A 133 -13.66 9.48 7.20
N GLN A 134 -14.48 9.99 6.27
CA GLN A 134 -14.48 9.57 4.87
C GLN A 134 -13.09 9.67 4.20
N PRO A 135 -12.31 10.77 4.35
CA PRO A 135 -10.99 10.87 3.73
C PRO A 135 -10.03 9.75 4.17
N PHE A 136 -10.07 9.37 5.45
CA PHE A 136 -9.23 8.30 5.98
C PHE A 136 -9.61 6.93 5.42
N LEU A 137 -10.91 6.60 5.39
CA LEU A 137 -11.38 5.33 4.83
C LEU A 137 -11.05 5.21 3.34
N CYS A 138 -11.20 6.30 2.58
CA CYS A 138 -10.83 6.30 1.17
C CYS A 138 -9.30 6.19 0.97
N ALA A 139 -8.48 6.86 1.79
CA ALA A 139 -7.04 6.70 1.75
C ALA A 139 -6.63 5.26 2.08
N GLN A 140 -7.24 4.64 3.09
CA GLN A 140 -7.02 3.24 3.42
C GLN A 140 -7.41 2.31 2.25
N ALA A 141 -8.54 2.58 1.60
CA ALA A 141 -8.98 1.83 0.43
C ALA A 141 -7.97 1.93 -0.73
N LEU A 142 -7.37 3.11 -0.97
CA LEU A 142 -6.31 3.27 -1.99
C LEU A 142 -5.10 2.37 -1.70
N PHE A 143 -4.67 2.25 -0.45
CA PHE A 143 -3.57 1.36 -0.07
C PHE A 143 -3.92 -0.11 -0.27
N VAL A 144 -5.12 -0.53 0.14
CA VAL A 144 -5.59 -1.91 -0.06
C VAL A 144 -5.69 -2.24 -1.56
N LEU A 145 -6.23 -1.33 -2.36
CA LEU A 145 -6.33 -1.51 -3.81
C LEU A 145 -4.95 -1.54 -4.49
N GLY A 146 -4.01 -0.71 -4.03
CA GLY A 146 -2.62 -0.76 -4.48
C GLY A 146 -1.97 -2.12 -4.18
N PHE A 147 -2.17 -2.64 -2.97
CA PHE A 147 -1.68 -3.96 -2.59
C PHE A 147 -2.31 -5.09 -3.42
N ILE A 148 -3.62 -5.03 -3.66
CA ILE A 148 -4.32 -5.98 -4.54
C ILE A 148 -3.76 -5.90 -5.96
N GLY A 149 -3.51 -4.69 -6.48
CA GLY A 149 -2.92 -4.46 -7.81
C GLY A 149 -1.54 -5.11 -7.94
N ILE A 150 -0.70 -4.98 -6.92
CA ILE A 150 0.61 -5.66 -6.86
C ILE A 150 0.42 -7.18 -6.86
N GLY A 151 -0.49 -7.72 -6.04
CA GLY A 151 -0.78 -9.15 -5.99
C GLY A 151 -1.21 -9.71 -7.35
N ILE A 152 -2.09 -9.01 -8.08
CA ILE A 152 -2.52 -9.38 -9.43
C ILE A 152 -1.35 -9.34 -10.41
N SER A 153 -0.47 -8.33 -10.29
CA SER A 153 0.69 -8.15 -11.18
C SER A 153 1.74 -9.22 -10.96
N PHE A 154 1.97 -9.65 -9.72
CA PHE A 154 3.01 -10.61 -9.38
C PHE A 154 2.61 -12.06 -9.58
N TYR A 155 1.34 -12.42 -9.30
CA TYR A 155 0.91 -13.81 -9.42
C TYR A 155 1.23 -14.41 -10.80
N PRO A 156 1.80 -15.65 -10.91
CA PRO A 156 2.11 -16.60 -9.84
C PRO A 156 3.51 -16.46 -9.23
N HIS A 157 4.24 -15.38 -9.52
CA HIS A 157 5.60 -15.19 -9.07
C HIS A 157 5.66 -14.59 -7.66
N MET A 158 6.62 -15.05 -6.87
CA MET A 158 7.09 -14.40 -5.65
C MET A 158 8.01 -13.23 -5.99
N VAL A 159 8.91 -13.45 -6.97
CA VAL A 159 9.81 -12.45 -7.55
C VAL A 159 9.68 -12.52 -9.08
N PRO A 160 8.96 -11.59 -9.70
CA PRO A 160 8.84 -11.57 -11.15
C PRO A 160 10.18 -11.27 -11.84
N PRO A 161 10.46 -11.86 -13.00
CA PRO A 161 9.78 -13.01 -13.61
C PRO A 161 10.38 -14.37 -13.18
N SER A 162 11.41 -14.38 -12.32
CA SER A 162 12.36 -15.47 -12.13
C SER A 162 11.94 -16.55 -11.13
N LEU A 163 11.16 -16.21 -10.06
CA LEU A 163 10.85 -17.14 -8.99
C LEU A 163 9.34 -17.22 -8.76
N THR A 164 8.75 -18.41 -8.91
CA THR A 164 7.33 -18.61 -8.61
C THR A 164 7.07 -18.82 -7.12
N ILE A 165 5.82 -18.63 -6.67
CA ILE A 165 5.40 -18.90 -5.29
C ILE A 165 5.63 -20.38 -4.96
N ALA A 166 5.37 -21.31 -5.90
CA ALA A 166 5.57 -22.74 -5.70
C ALA A 166 7.06 -23.09 -5.51
N ASP A 167 7.95 -22.48 -6.30
CA ASP A 167 9.41 -22.72 -6.18
C ASP A 167 9.99 -22.11 -4.91
N ALA A 168 9.43 -21.00 -4.44
CA ALA A 168 9.84 -20.32 -3.22
C ALA A 168 9.29 -20.99 -1.93
N ALA A 169 8.23 -21.79 -2.04
CA ALA A 169 7.55 -22.39 -0.91
C ALA A 169 8.47 -23.26 -0.05
N ALA A 170 8.32 -23.17 1.26
CA ALA A 170 8.96 -24.08 2.21
C ALA A 170 8.32 -25.48 2.11
N PRO A 171 8.98 -26.53 2.64
CA PRO A 171 8.37 -27.86 2.76
C PRO A 171 7.02 -27.83 3.48
N ASP A 172 6.12 -28.75 3.08
CA ASP A 172 4.74 -28.78 3.56
C ASP A 172 4.61 -28.85 5.08
N GLU A 173 5.52 -29.58 5.77
CA GLU A 173 5.54 -29.67 7.22
C GLU A 173 5.79 -28.31 7.89
N SER A 174 6.70 -27.53 7.32
CA SER A 174 7.02 -26.17 7.81
C SER A 174 5.86 -25.20 7.56
N LEU A 175 5.21 -25.31 6.40
CA LEU A 175 4.03 -24.50 6.07
C LEU A 175 2.85 -24.88 6.98
N ALA A 176 2.62 -26.16 7.24
CA ALA A 176 1.58 -26.63 8.14
C ALA A 176 1.79 -26.11 9.57
N PHE A 177 3.03 -26.19 10.09
CA PHE A 177 3.38 -25.66 11.40
C PHE A 177 3.13 -24.14 11.48
N ALA A 178 3.60 -23.37 10.47
CA ALA A 178 3.38 -21.94 10.39
C ALA A 178 1.89 -21.59 10.29
N LEU A 179 1.10 -22.39 9.56
CA LEU A 179 -0.35 -22.19 9.42
C LEU A 179 -1.07 -22.34 10.76
N VAL A 180 -0.74 -23.37 11.56
CA VAL A 180 -1.32 -23.58 12.90
C VAL A 180 -1.02 -22.38 13.79
N GLY A 181 0.23 -21.90 13.82
CA GLY A 181 0.60 -20.72 14.58
C GLY A 181 -0.17 -19.46 14.12
N THR A 182 -0.30 -19.27 12.82
CA THR A 182 -1.01 -18.14 12.23
C THR A 182 -2.51 -18.18 12.54
N LEU A 183 -3.16 -19.34 12.46
CA LEU A 183 -4.59 -19.50 12.76
C LEU A 183 -4.94 -19.16 14.22
N VAL A 184 -4.00 -19.30 15.14
CA VAL A 184 -4.19 -18.94 16.55
C VAL A 184 -3.81 -17.47 16.81
N LEU A 185 -2.62 -17.06 16.37
CA LEU A 185 -2.07 -15.73 16.70
C LEU A 185 -2.78 -14.61 15.93
N LEU A 186 -3.11 -14.83 14.66
CA LEU A 186 -3.71 -13.78 13.84
C LEU A 186 -5.08 -13.33 14.36
N PRO A 187 -6.05 -14.22 14.67
CA PRO A 187 -7.32 -13.81 15.27
C PRO A 187 -7.14 -13.12 16.63
N LEU A 188 -6.20 -13.59 17.45
CA LEU A 188 -5.92 -12.98 18.76
C LEU A 188 -5.39 -11.56 18.61
N ILE A 189 -4.42 -11.34 17.72
CA ILE A 189 -3.85 -10.01 17.45
C ILE A 189 -4.91 -9.07 16.86
N LEU A 190 -5.70 -9.56 15.89
CA LEU A 190 -6.76 -8.77 15.28
C LEU A 190 -7.86 -8.41 16.28
N SER A 191 -8.25 -9.34 17.14
CA SER A 191 -9.26 -9.08 18.19
C SER A 191 -8.76 -8.06 19.21
N TYR A 192 -7.52 -8.20 19.67
CA TYR A 192 -6.89 -7.21 20.57
C TYR A 192 -6.80 -5.83 19.92
N THR A 193 -6.35 -5.79 18.67
CA THR A 193 -6.25 -4.53 17.92
C THR A 193 -7.61 -3.89 17.73
N ALA A 194 -8.62 -4.67 17.33
CA ALA A 194 -9.99 -4.17 17.17
C ALA A 194 -10.56 -3.65 18.50
N TYR A 195 -10.31 -4.35 19.60
CA TYR A 195 -10.71 -3.92 20.93
C TYR A 195 -10.02 -2.60 21.34
N ALA A 196 -8.71 -2.48 21.13
CA ALA A 196 -7.97 -1.25 21.41
C ALA A 196 -8.53 -0.06 20.62
N TYR A 197 -8.77 -0.23 19.31
CA TYR A 197 -9.39 0.81 18.48
C TYR A 197 -10.83 1.14 18.90
N TRP A 198 -11.57 0.17 19.39
CA TRP A 198 -12.93 0.37 19.90
C TRP A 198 -12.93 1.16 21.21
N VAL A 199 -12.00 0.87 22.14
CA VAL A 199 -11.85 1.60 23.41
C VAL A 199 -11.46 3.06 23.16
N PHE A 200 -10.50 3.31 22.27
CA PHE A 200 -9.99 4.65 21.95
C PHE A 200 -10.66 5.28 20.71
N ARG A 201 -11.94 4.96 20.46
CA ARG A 201 -12.64 5.43 19.26
C ARG A 201 -13.03 6.91 19.24
N GLY A 202 -13.01 7.59 20.39
CA GLY A 202 -13.38 9.00 20.54
C GLY A 202 -12.44 9.95 19.79
N LYS A 203 -12.88 11.19 19.63
CA LYS A 203 -12.02 12.32 19.26
C LYS A 203 -11.28 12.83 20.50
N ILE A 204 -10.14 13.44 20.27
CA ILE A 204 -9.30 14.04 21.32
C ILE A 204 -9.33 15.55 21.09
N ASP A 205 -9.71 16.30 22.12
CA ASP A 205 -9.52 17.74 22.17
C ASP A 205 -8.10 18.03 22.70
N PRO A 206 -7.20 18.59 21.87
CA PRO A 206 -5.84 18.91 22.32
C PRO A 206 -5.76 20.05 23.33
N GLU A 207 -6.86 20.82 23.49
CA GLU A 207 -6.95 21.95 24.44
C GLU A 207 -7.41 21.48 25.82
N GLU A 208 -8.07 20.32 25.94
CA GLU A 208 -8.30 19.63 27.21
C GLU A 208 -7.03 18.90 27.62
N GLY A 209 -6.14 19.58 28.34
CA GLY A 209 -4.94 18.97 28.90
C GLY A 209 -5.28 17.80 29.85
N TYR A 210 -4.33 16.88 30.02
CA TYR A 210 -4.42 15.83 31.03
C TYR A 210 -4.56 16.47 32.44
N HIS A 211 -5.74 16.36 33.01
CA HIS A 211 -5.99 16.64 34.45
C HIS A 211 -5.88 15.35 35.23
#